data_690f91e21ba0bdd2329d3ab6aaf1e1b7
#
_entry.id   690f91e21ba0bdd2329d3ab6aaf1e1b7
#
_cell.length_a   1.000
_cell.length_b   1.000
_cell.length_c   1.000
_cell.angle_alpha   90.00
_cell.angle_beta   90.00
_cell.angle_gamma   90.00
#
_symmetry.space_group_name_H-M   'P 1'
#
loop_
_entity.id
_entity.type
_entity.pdbx_description
1 polymer ?
#
loop_
_entity_poly.entity_id
_entity_poly.type
_entity_poly.pdbx_seq_one_letter_code
_entity_poly.pdbx_strand_id
1 'polypeptide(L)'
;PPHITPLKQKILGVVRAHGVSLLALNALQHACQVQKSVAHQTLTVFEAEADALIFRFVRYKALAVACNPIAVLDMVVGAIADLALIRSLAQLYRLPITNHEVERLWRTILLSSGGLLLAELVGSTALGLGKSLSAIASTVGGPWPWSGYVTAAVAQGAWAGYGVYTVGRATQIYLEQGCTWGEGGPSTVMQHILRDTPPTSILSRFQQELLEELN
;
A
#
# COMPACT_ATOMS: atom_id res chain seq x y z
N PRO A 1 -3.31 26.68 55.03
CA PRO A 1 -3.19 27.10 53.62
C PRO A 1 -1.85 26.62 53.05
N PRO A 2 -1.84 26.04 51.82
CA PRO A 2 -0.62 25.52 51.26
C PRO A 2 0.39 26.65 50.99
N HIS A 3 1.65 26.43 51.34
CA HIS A 3 2.75 27.37 51.09
C HIS A 3 3.12 27.39 49.60
N ILE A 4 2.46 28.26 48.82
CA ILE A 4 2.62 28.34 47.35
C ILE A 4 3.76 29.32 46.95
N THR A 5 4.20 30.17 47.91
CA THR A 5 5.19 31.23 47.64
C THR A 5 6.51 30.78 47.06
N PRO A 6 7.16 29.69 47.53
CA PRO A 6 8.42 29.21 46.96
C PRO A 6 8.26 28.68 45.50
N LEU A 7 7.14 28.01 45.20
CA LEU A 7 6.84 27.51 43.85
C LEU A 7 6.64 28.68 42.88
N LYS A 8 5.86 29.69 43.29
CA LYS A 8 5.63 30.90 42.49
C LYS A 8 6.92 31.65 42.18
N GLN A 9 7.82 31.79 43.17
CA GLN A 9 9.12 32.44 42.94
C GLN A 9 9.99 31.63 41.95
N LYS A 10 10.00 30.30 42.05
CA LYS A 10 10.76 29.43 41.12
C LYS A 10 10.24 29.55 39.70
N ILE A 11 8.90 29.51 39.53
CA ILE A 11 8.27 29.67 38.20
C ILE A 11 8.58 31.04 37.60
N LEU A 12 8.42 32.11 38.38
CA LEU A 12 8.74 33.46 37.92
C LEU A 12 10.22 33.63 37.54
N GLY A 13 11.13 33.00 38.30
CA GLY A 13 12.55 32.98 37.98
C GLY A 13 12.86 32.31 36.63
N VAL A 14 12.24 31.14 36.36
CA VAL A 14 12.39 30.42 35.08
C VAL A 14 11.79 31.24 33.93
N VAL A 15 10.61 31.80 34.10
CA VAL A 15 9.94 32.62 33.06
C VAL A 15 10.74 33.88 32.74
N ARG A 16 11.35 34.52 33.74
CA ARG A 16 12.19 35.70 33.51
C ARG A 16 13.52 35.36 32.79
N ALA A 17 14.12 34.22 33.13
CA ALA A 17 15.40 33.81 32.53
C ALA A 17 15.24 33.26 31.15
N HIS A 18 14.16 32.47 30.87
CA HIS A 18 14.00 31.69 29.66
C HIS A 18 12.66 31.90 28.95
N GLY A 19 11.90 32.95 29.30
CA GLY A 19 10.53 33.15 28.80
C GLY A 19 10.41 33.19 27.27
N VAL A 20 11.34 33.84 26.58
CA VAL A 20 11.37 33.88 25.10
C VAL A 20 11.60 32.51 24.51
N SER A 21 12.56 31.76 25.05
CA SER A 21 12.85 30.40 24.59
C SER A 21 11.69 29.45 24.87
N LEU A 22 11.05 29.54 26.00
CA LEU A 22 9.86 28.75 26.35
C LEU A 22 8.67 29.10 25.47
N LEU A 23 8.49 30.38 25.13
CA LEU A 23 7.44 30.82 24.19
C LEU A 23 7.69 30.25 22.78
N ALA A 24 8.94 30.31 22.31
CA ALA A 24 9.31 29.73 21.02
C ALA A 24 9.09 28.21 20.97
N LEU A 25 9.46 27.48 22.01
CA LEU A 25 9.21 26.04 22.12
C LEU A 25 7.71 25.72 22.16
N ASN A 26 6.93 26.48 22.91
CA ASN A 26 5.48 26.32 22.96
C ASN A 26 4.83 26.60 21.60
N ALA A 27 5.25 27.67 20.91
CA ALA A 27 4.78 27.98 19.57
C ALA A 27 5.12 26.86 18.56
N LEU A 28 6.34 26.30 18.63
CA LEU A 28 6.75 25.17 17.81
C LEU A 28 5.91 23.93 18.11
N GLN A 29 5.68 23.62 19.38
CA GLN A 29 4.85 22.49 19.79
C GLN A 29 3.41 22.65 19.29
N HIS A 30 2.81 23.83 19.41
CA HIS A 30 1.49 24.12 18.86
C HIS A 30 1.46 23.99 17.33
N ALA A 31 2.45 24.53 16.63
CA ALA A 31 2.56 24.38 15.17
C ALA A 31 2.62 22.89 14.76
N CYS A 32 3.41 22.09 15.44
CA CYS A 32 3.49 20.63 15.21
C CYS A 32 2.15 19.93 15.51
N GLN A 33 1.43 20.32 16.55
CA GLN A 33 0.12 19.75 16.86
C GLN A 33 -0.93 20.11 15.79
N VAL A 34 -0.98 21.38 15.38
CA VAL A 34 -1.87 21.83 14.31
C VAL A 34 -1.54 21.11 13.01
N GLN A 35 -0.26 21.01 12.66
CA GLN A 35 0.16 20.27 11.47
C GLN A 35 -0.29 18.81 11.52
N LYS A 36 -0.13 18.12 12.64
CA LYS A 36 -0.60 16.73 12.81
C LYS A 36 -2.13 16.63 12.71
N SER A 37 -2.88 17.54 13.29
CA SER A 37 -4.35 17.52 13.23
C SER A 37 -4.86 17.80 11.81
N VAL A 38 -4.28 18.76 11.10
CA VAL A 38 -4.60 19.08 9.71
C VAL A 38 -4.25 17.88 8.82
N ALA A 39 -3.06 17.30 8.99
CA ALA A 39 -2.67 16.10 8.27
C ALA A 39 -3.70 14.97 8.50
N HIS A 40 -4.04 14.69 9.75
CA HIS A 40 -5.01 13.62 10.07
C HIS A 40 -6.39 13.88 9.45
N GLN A 41 -6.91 15.12 9.51
CA GLN A 41 -8.19 15.46 8.87
C GLN A 41 -8.13 15.37 7.35
N THR A 42 -7.03 15.77 6.74
CA THR A 42 -6.83 15.65 5.29
C THR A 42 -6.79 14.16 4.88
N LEU A 43 -6.16 13.31 5.69
CA LEU A 43 -6.04 11.88 5.43
C LEU A 43 -7.39 11.17 5.44
N THR A 44 -8.26 11.46 6.40
CA THR A 44 -9.60 10.86 6.48
C THR A 44 -10.49 11.24 5.29
N VAL A 45 -10.31 12.44 4.72
CA VAL A 45 -11.04 12.88 3.52
C VAL A 45 -10.63 12.07 2.29
N PHE A 46 -9.34 11.74 2.15
CA PHE A 46 -8.83 11.01 0.99
C PHE A 46 -8.83 9.48 1.16
N GLU A 47 -9.17 8.96 2.33
CA GLU A 47 -9.13 7.51 2.60
C GLU A 47 -10.04 6.73 1.63
N ALA A 48 -11.27 7.17 1.46
CA ALA A 48 -12.23 6.53 0.55
C ALA A 48 -11.77 6.60 -0.92
N GLU A 49 -11.18 7.72 -1.34
CA GLU A 49 -10.66 7.89 -2.69
C GLU A 49 -9.39 7.06 -2.91
N ALA A 50 -8.52 6.95 -1.89
CA ALA A 50 -7.34 6.11 -1.93
C ALA A 50 -7.71 4.63 -2.04
N ASP A 51 -8.69 4.17 -1.25
CA ASP A 51 -9.20 2.80 -1.32
C ASP A 51 -9.80 2.51 -2.71
N ALA A 52 -10.65 3.40 -3.24
CA ALA A 52 -11.21 3.26 -4.58
C ALA A 52 -10.11 3.19 -5.67
N LEU A 53 -9.07 4.02 -5.53
CA LEU A 53 -7.93 4.02 -6.43
C LEU A 53 -7.15 2.70 -6.36
N ILE A 54 -6.85 2.20 -5.15
CA ILE A 54 -6.17 0.92 -4.94
C ILE A 54 -6.97 -0.21 -5.60
N PHE A 55 -8.30 -0.29 -5.33
CA PHE A 55 -9.15 -1.35 -5.91
C PHE A 55 -9.24 -1.26 -7.43
N ARG A 56 -9.23 -0.06 -8.00
CA ARG A 56 -9.17 0.11 -9.46
C ARG A 56 -7.90 -0.51 -10.05
N PHE A 57 -6.74 -0.28 -9.43
CA PHE A 57 -5.48 -0.90 -9.87
C PHE A 57 -5.45 -2.41 -9.63
N VAL A 58 -6.03 -2.90 -8.53
CA VAL A 58 -6.21 -4.33 -8.25
C VAL A 58 -6.97 -5.00 -9.39
N ARG A 59 -8.11 -4.42 -9.80
CA ARG A 59 -8.91 -4.93 -10.92
C ARG A 59 -8.14 -4.94 -12.23
N TYR A 60 -7.50 -3.84 -12.59
CA TYR A 60 -6.73 -3.76 -13.84
C TYR A 60 -5.58 -4.77 -13.89
N LYS A 61 -4.80 -4.89 -12.83
CA LYS A 61 -3.69 -5.83 -12.78
C LYS A 61 -4.18 -7.27 -12.78
N ALA A 62 -5.22 -7.59 -11.99
CA ALA A 62 -5.80 -8.93 -11.96
C ALA A 62 -6.30 -9.37 -13.35
N LEU A 63 -7.02 -8.50 -14.06
CA LEU A 63 -7.50 -8.78 -15.41
C LEU A 63 -6.36 -8.87 -16.42
N ALA A 64 -5.39 -7.94 -16.38
CA ALA A 64 -4.24 -7.96 -17.29
C ALA A 64 -3.46 -9.26 -17.14
N VAL A 65 -3.20 -9.70 -15.89
CA VAL A 65 -2.48 -10.94 -15.61
C VAL A 65 -3.32 -12.19 -15.99
N ALA A 66 -4.62 -12.18 -15.68
CA ALA A 66 -5.50 -13.28 -16.04
C ALA A 66 -5.60 -13.51 -17.56
N CYS A 67 -5.64 -12.43 -18.35
CA CYS A 67 -5.76 -12.50 -19.80
C CYS A 67 -4.43 -12.69 -20.55
N ASN A 68 -3.29 -12.46 -19.89
CA ASN A 68 -1.98 -12.54 -20.55
C ASN A 68 -1.43 -13.98 -20.53
N PRO A 69 -1.11 -14.59 -21.68
CA PRO A 69 -0.52 -15.91 -21.74
C PRO A 69 1.01 -15.91 -21.52
N ILE A 70 1.66 -14.75 -21.47
CA ILE A 70 3.12 -14.63 -21.44
C ILE A 70 3.60 -14.23 -20.04
N ALA A 71 4.13 -15.20 -19.27
CA ALA A 71 4.55 -15.01 -17.88
C ALA A 71 5.58 -13.90 -17.65
N VAL A 72 6.52 -13.69 -18.58
CA VAL A 72 7.57 -12.64 -18.44
C VAL A 72 6.97 -11.24 -18.58
N LEU A 73 5.99 -11.06 -19.45
CA LEU A 73 5.27 -9.80 -19.63
C LEU A 73 4.48 -9.45 -18.36
N ASP A 74 3.90 -10.43 -17.68
CA ASP A 74 3.15 -10.24 -16.43
C ASP A 74 4.00 -9.57 -15.34
N MET A 75 5.25 -9.97 -15.22
CA MET A 75 6.19 -9.41 -14.24
C MET A 75 6.50 -7.93 -14.51
N VAL A 76 6.75 -7.58 -15.78
CA VAL A 76 7.07 -6.19 -16.15
C VAL A 76 5.83 -5.31 -16.04
N VAL A 77 4.69 -5.76 -16.54
CA VAL A 77 3.40 -5.03 -16.44
C VAL A 77 3.00 -4.86 -14.97
N GLY A 78 3.23 -5.90 -14.16
CA GLY A 78 2.97 -5.85 -12.71
C GLY A 78 3.79 -4.77 -12.00
N ALA A 79 5.09 -4.71 -12.25
CA ALA A 79 5.96 -3.70 -11.65
C ALA A 79 5.59 -2.28 -12.10
N ILE A 80 5.27 -2.09 -13.38
CA ILE A 80 4.83 -0.79 -13.91
C ILE A 80 3.52 -0.36 -13.25
N ALA A 81 2.57 -1.28 -13.07
CA ALA A 81 1.29 -1.00 -12.41
C ALA A 81 1.48 -0.58 -10.94
N ASP A 82 2.37 -1.25 -10.22
CA ASP A 82 2.68 -0.92 -8.82
C ASP A 82 3.33 0.48 -8.70
N LEU A 83 4.29 0.80 -9.57
CA LEU A 83 4.93 2.13 -9.62
C LEU A 83 3.91 3.22 -9.99
N ALA A 84 3.00 2.94 -10.92
CA ALA A 84 1.94 3.85 -11.32
C ALA A 84 0.94 4.08 -10.18
N LEU A 85 0.59 3.03 -9.42
CA LEU A 85 -0.27 3.14 -8.23
C LEU A 85 0.37 4.02 -7.16
N ILE A 86 1.64 3.78 -6.81
CA ILE A 86 2.39 4.60 -5.82
C ILE A 86 2.36 6.07 -6.24
N ARG A 87 2.62 6.35 -7.53
CA ARG A 87 2.61 7.71 -8.06
C ARG A 87 1.21 8.34 -8.00
N SER A 88 0.17 7.58 -8.35
CA SER A 88 -1.22 8.05 -8.32
C SER A 88 -1.69 8.36 -6.90
N LEU A 89 -1.31 7.53 -5.91
CA LEU A 89 -1.58 7.79 -4.50
C LEU A 89 -0.85 9.06 -4.02
N ALA A 90 0.43 9.22 -4.37
CA ALA A 90 1.18 10.43 -4.03
C ALA A 90 0.54 11.70 -4.61
N GLN A 91 0.04 11.65 -5.84
CA GLN A 91 -0.69 12.75 -6.47
C GLN A 91 -2.03 13.03 -5.78
N LEU A 92 -2.76 11.99 -5.37
CA LEU A 92 -4.01 12.11 -4.61
C LEU A 92 -3.76 12.85 -3.29
N TYR A 93 -2.71 12.48 -2.56
CA TYR A 93 -2.31 13.16 -1.32
C TYR A 93 -1.57 14.49 -1.56
N ARG A 94 -1.43 14.92 -2.83
CA ARG A 94 -0.73 16.15 -3.26
C ARG A 94 0.71 16.24 -2.75
N LEU A 95 1.38 15.10 -2.63
CA LEU A 95 2.77 15.03 -2.20
C LEU A 95 3.70 14.99 -3.43
N PRO A 96 4.66 15.92 -3.54
CA PRO A 96 5.62 15.95 -4.65
C PRO A 96 6.67 14.86 -4.45
N ILE A 97 6.39 13.64 -4.93
CA ILE A 97 7.32 12.52 -4.88
C ILE A 97 8.04 12.36 -6.22
N THR A 98 9.37 12.25 -6.19
CA THR A 98 10.20 12.02 -7.37
C THR A 98 10.13 10.56 -7.82
N ASN A 99 10.48 10.29 -9.09
CA ASN A 99 10.51 8.93 -9.63
C ASN A 99 11.46 8.01 -8.85
N HIS A 100 12.58 8.58 -8.39
CA HIS A 100 13.55 7.85 -7.59
C HIS A 100 13.01 7.43 -6.22
N GLU A 101 12.24 8.30 -5.59
CA GLU A 101 11.56 7.99 -4.31
C GLU A 101 10.48 6.94 -4.48
N VAL A 102 9.70 6.99 -5.57
CA VAL A 102 8.72 5.95 -5.93
C VAL A 102 9.39 4.59 -6.06
N GLU A 103 10.49 4.52 -6.81
CA GLU A 103 11.25 3.26 -6.97
C GLU A 103 11.83 2.77 -5.64
N ARG A 104 12.41 3.67 -4.85
CA ARG A 104 12.96 3.33 -3.53
C ARG A 104 11.87 2.82 -2.59
N LEU A 105 10.69 3.46 -2.59
CA LEU A 105 9.55 3.04 -1.79
C LEU A 105 9.07 1.65 -2.20
N TRP A 106 8.89 1.41 -3.50
CA TRP A 106 8.50 0.13 -4.05
C TRP A 106 9.49 -0.99 -3.65
N ARG A 107 10.79 -0.77 -3.83
CA ARG A 107 11.83 -1.73 -3.40
C ARG A 107 11.78 -2.00 -1.89
N THR A 108 11.56 -0.97 -1.09
CA THR A 108 11.45 -1.11 0.37
C THR A 108 10.24 -1.99 0.74
N ILE A 109 9.08 -1.77 0.10
CA ILE A 109 7.88 -2.58 0.31
C ILE A 109 8.15 -4.05 -0.05
N LEU A 110 8.74 -4.31 -1.22
CA LEU A 110 9.06 -5.66 -1.68
C LEU A 110 10.00 -6.39 -0.71
N LEU A 111 11.08 -5.74 -0.28
CA LEU A 111 12.06 -6.34 0.63
C LEU A 111 11.48 -6.55 2.04
N SER A 112 10.63 -5.63 2.49
CA SER A 112 10.04 -5.65 3.84
C SER A 112 8.89 -6.64 3.97
N SER A 113 8.33 -7.12 2.86
CA SER A 113 7.28 -8.15 2.84
C SER A 113 7.75 -9.54 3.25
N GLY A 114 9.01 -9.69 3.68
CA GLY A 114 9.58 -10.97 4.09
C GLY A 114 9.64 -12.01 2.98
N GLY A 115 9.71 -11.56 1.72
CA GLY A 115 9.73 -12.43 0.55
C GLY A 115 8.34 -12.88 0.07
N LEU A 116 7.25 -12.48 0.74
CA LEU A 116 5.89 -12.88 0.33
C LEU A 116 5.52 -12.29 -1.04
N LEU A 117 5.80 -10.99 -1.25
CA LEU A 117 5.61 -10.38 -2.56
C LEU A 117 6.64 -10.87 -3.60
N LEU A 118 7.83 -11.27 -3.17
CA LEU A 118 8.82 -11.92 -4.03
C LEU A 118 8.36 -13.34 -4.40
N ALA A 119 7.79 -14.09 -3.45
CA ALA A 119 7.18 -15.40 -3.70
C ALA A 119 5.96 -15.30 -4.64
N GLU A 120 5.22 -14.20 -4.59
CA GLU A 120 4.17 -13.87 -5.55
C GLU A 120 4.73 -13.73 -6.97
N LEU A 121 5.81 -12.96 -7.14
CA LEU A 121 6.47 -12.82 -8.44
C LEU A 121 6.95 -14.17 -9.00
N VAL A 122 7.52 -15.01 -8.14
CA VAL A 122 7.96 -16.37 -8.53
C VAL A 122 6.75 -17.29 -8.75
N GLY A 123 5.75 -17.23 -7.89
CA GLY A 123 4.52 -18.02 -8.00
C GLY A 123 3.71 -17.67 -9.23
N SER A 124 3.60 -16.37 -9.56
CA SER A 124 2.91 -15.91 -10.77
C SER A 124 3.64 -16.36 -12.03
N THR A 125 4.98 -16.39 -12.04
CA THR A 125 5.77 -16.95 -13.13
C THR A 125 5.56 -18.46 -13.29
N ALA A 126 5.52 -19.21 -12.19
CA ALA A 126 5.26 -20.65 -12.23
C ALA A 126 3.85 -20.98 -12.74
N LEU A 127 2.84 -20.25 -12.26
CA LEU A 127 1.45 -20.35 -12.74
C LEU A 127 1.32 -19.89 -14.20
N GLY A 128 2.06 -18.83 -14.58
CA GLY A 128 2.12 -18.35 -15.95
C GLY A 128 2.73 -19.35 -16.92
N LEU A 129 3.77 -20.08 -16.49
CA LEU A 129 4.30 -21.22 -17.27
C LEU A 129 3.27 -22.33 -17.42
N GLY A 130 2.53 -22.65 -16.35
CA GLY A 130 1.42 -23.62 -16.40
C GLY A 130 0.31 -23.18 -17.38
N LYS A 131 -0.04 -21.89 -17.37
CA LYS A 131 -0.96 -21.26 -18.34
C LYS A 131 -0.46 -21.39 -19.78
N SER A 132 0.80 -21.05 -20.00
CA SER A 132 1.41 -21.12 -21.35
C SER A 132 1.47 -22.55 -21.88
N LEU A 133 1.82 -23.52 -21.02
CA LEU A 133 1.82 -24.92 -21.36
C LEU A 133 0.42 -25.46 -21.66
N SER A 134 -0.59 -25.09 -20.88
CA SER A 134 -1.98 -25.50 -21.12
C SER A 134 -2.57 -24.82 -22.35
N ALA A 135 -2.19 -23.57 -22.65
CA ALA A 135 -2.57 -22.91 -23.90
C ALA A 135 -1.96 -23.63 -25.15
N ILE A 136 -0.70 -24.02 -25.05
CA ILE A 136 -0.05 -24.81 -26.12
C ILE A 136 -0.71 -26.18 -26.25
N ALA A 137 -0.99 -26.88 -25.15
CA ALA A 137 -1.67 -28.17 -25.14
C ALA A 137 -3.09 -28.10 -25.74
N SER A 138 -3.80 -26.97 -25.59
CA SER A 138 -5.14 -26.74 -26.16
C SER A 138 -5.12 -26.64 -27.69
N THR A 139 -4.00 -26.19 -28.28
CA THR A 139 -3.85 -26.12 -29.74
C THR A 139 -3.61 -27.49 -30.37
N VAL A 140 -3.20 -28.49 -29.59
CA VAL A 140 -2.88 -29.88 -30.06
C VAL A 140 -4.08 -30.84 -29.95
N GLY A 141 -5.24 -30.37 -29.51
CA GLY A 141 -6.52 -31.08 -29.67
C GLY A 141 -6.93 -32.05 -28.55
N GLY A 142 -7.33 -31.52 -27.40
CA GLY A 142 -8.02 -32.29 -26.37
C GLY A 142 -9.02 -31.44 -25.56
N PRO A 143 -10.16 -32.02 -25.12
CA PRO A 143 -11.22 -31.25 -24.38
C PRO A 143 -10.84 -30.87 -22.96
N TRP A 144 -9.71 -31.28 -22.42
CA TRP A 144 -9.27 -31.13 -21.04
C TRP A 144 -8.57 -29.79 -20.66
N PRO A 145 -7.94 -29.01 -21.56
CA PRO A 145 -7.03 -27.92 -21.20
C PRO A 145 -7.70 -26.64 -20.72
N TRP A 146 -8.94 -26.35 -21.10
CA TRP A 146 -9.60 -25.07 -20.80
C TRP A 146 -9.89 -24.87 -19.32
N SER A 147 -10.30 -25.91 -18.57
CA SER A 147 -10.57 -25.82 -17.14
C SER A 147 -9.30 -25.53 -16.34
N GLY A 148 -8.19 -26.18 -16.68
CA GLY A 148 -6.88 -25.92 -16.06
C GLY A 148 -6.36 -24.51 -16.33
N TYR A 149 -6.52 -24.02 -17.57
CA TYR A 149 -6.15 -22.67 -17.96
C TYR A 149 -6.96 -21.62 -17.17
N VAL A 150 -8.28 -21.74 -17.14
CA VAL A 150 -9.17 -20.81 -16.44
C VAL A 150 -8.86 -20.79 -14.94
N THR A 151 -8.69 -21.96 -14.31
CA THR A 151 -8.37 -22.05 -12.88
C THR A 151 -7.02 -21.40 -12.58
N ALA A 152 -5.99 -21.66 -13.37
CA ALA A 152 -4.68 -21.05 -13.22
C ALA A 152 -4.72 -19.53 -13.46
N ALA A 153 -5.48 -19.07 -14.46
CA ALA A 153 -5.65 -17.68 -14.78
C ALA A 153 -6.32 -16.90 -13.64
N VAL A 154 -7.39 -17.46 -13.06
CA VAL A 154 -8.10 -16.86 -11.91
C VAL A 154 -7.20 -16.81 -10.68
N ALA A 155 -6.50 -17.91 -10.36
CA ALA A 155 -5.57 -17.95 -9.24
C ALA A 155 -4.44 -16.93 -9.40
N GLN A 156 -3.84 -16.84 -10.59
CA GLN A 156 -2.77 -15.90 -10.89
C GLN A 156 -3.26 -14.44 -10.80
N GLY A 157 -4.42 -14.15 -11.39
CA GLY A 157 -5.03 -12.81 -11.29
C GLY A 157 -5.33 -12.41 -9.84
N ALA A 158 -5.82 -13.33 -9.04
CA ALA A 158 -6.08 -13.13 -7.63
C ALA A 158 -4.81 -12.80 -6.83
N TRP A 159 -3.74 -13.55 -7.02
CA TRP A 159 -2.45 -13.29 -6.40
C TRP A 159 -1.86 -11.95 -6.84
N ALA A 160 -1.92 -11.63 -8.13
CA ALA A 160 -1.47 -10.35 -8.65
C ALA A 160 -2.28 -9.17 -8.07
N GLY A 161 -3.59 -9.33 -7.93
CA GLY A 161 -4.46 -8.36 -7.27
C GLY A 161 -4.11 -8.14 -5.80
N TYR A 162 -3.84 -9.23 -5.06
CA TYR A 162 -3.42 -9.15 -3.68
C TYR A 162 -2.08 -8.40 -3.50
N GLY A 163 -1.12 -8.62 -4.39
CA GLY A 163 0.15 -7.90 -4.38
C GLY A 163 -0.02 -6.39 -4.57
N VAL A 164 -0.83 -5.97 -5.56
CA VAL A 164 -1.16 -4.54 -5.76
C VAL A 164 -1.83 -3.95 -4.53
N TYR A 165 -2.80 -4.65 -3.96
CA TYR A 165 -3.48 -4.20 -2.75
C TYR A 165 -2.47 -3.96 -1.62
N THR A 166 -1.57 -4.91 -1.39
CA THR A 166 -0.55 -4.81 -0.34
C THR A 166 0.41 -3.64 -0.59
N VAL A 167 0.86 -3.44 -1.84
CA VAL A 167 1.68 -2.28 -2.23
C VAL A 167 0.91 -0.98 -2.02
N GLY A 168 -0.35 -0.93 -2.43
CA GLY A 168 -1.21 0.24 -2.27
C GLY A 168 -1.42 0.63 -0.79
N ARG A 169 -1.78 -0.34 0.07
CA ARG A 169 -1.96 -0.09 1.50
C ARG A 169 -0.67 0.32 2.20
N ALA A 170 0.45 -0.33 1.90
CA ALA A 170 1.76 0.07 2.44
C ALA A 170 2.15 1.49 2.02
N THR A 171 1.89 1.85 0.76
CA THR A 171 2.11 3.20 0.24
C THR A 171 1.21 4.20 0.94
N GLN A 172 -0.08 3.91 1.08
CA GLN A 172 -1.03 4.76 1.77
C GLN A 172 -0.57 5.06 3.20
N ILE A 173 -0.25 4.03 4.00
CA ILE A 173 0.23 4.20 5.38
C ILE A 173 1.52 5.04 5.41
N TYR A 174 2.45 4.80 4.49
CA TYR A 174 3.69 5.59 4.40
C TYR A 174 3.42 7.07 4.13
N LEU A 175 2.52 7.38 3.20
CA LEU A 175 2.14 8.76 2.86
C LEU A 175 1.39 9.43 4.02
N GLU A 176 0.48 8.71 4.66
CA GLU A 176 -0.29 9.16 5.81
C GLU A 176 0.58 9.49 7.03
N GLN A 177 1.68 8.78 7.20
CA GLN A 177 2.66 9.05 8.25
C GLN A 177 3.67 10.16 7.86
N GLY A 178 3.39 10.93 6.82
CA GLY A 178 4.26 12.02 6.37
C GLY A 178 5.53 11.53 5.69
N CYS A 179 5.40 10.55 4.82
CA CYS A 179 6.49 9.89 4.09
C CYS A 179 7.51 9.19 5.02
N THR A 180 7.02 8.61 6.10
CA THR A 180 7.82 7.83 7.07
C THR A 180 7.16 6.49 7.35
N TRP A 181 7.94 5.54 7.87
CA TRP A 181 7.44 4.21 8.28
C TRP A 181 7.09 4.13 9.78
N GLY A 182 7.13 5.26 10.49
CA GLY A 182 6.94 5.31 11.93
C GLY A 182 8.07 4.60 12.72
N GLU A 183 7.85 4.42 14.02
CA GLU A 183 8.86 3.84 14.92
C GLU A 183 9.14 2.36 14.65
N GLY A 184 8.16 1.62 14.13
CA GLY A 184 8.27 0.19 13.86
C GLY A 184 9.01 -0.16 12.56
N GLY A 185 9.20 0.80 11.68
CA GLY A 185 9.82 0.60 10.38
C GLY A 185 8.96 -0.18 9.36
N PRO A 186 9.45 -0.33 8.12
CA PRO A 186 8.68 -0.88 7.02
C PRO A 186 8.27 -2.34 7.24
N SER A 187 9.11 -3.16 7.87
CA SER A 187 8.81 -4.58 8.12
C SER A 187 7.62 -4.78 9.06
N THR A 188 7.49 -3.93 10.09
CA THR A 188 6.36 -3.99 11.04
C THR A 188 5.05 -3.60 10.35
N VAL A 189 5.07 -2.53 9.54
CA VAL A 189 3.91 -2.11 8.75
C VAL A 189 3.47 -3.21 7.80
N MET A 190 4.41 -3.84 7.09
CA MET A 190 4.11 -4.94 6.17
C MET A 190 3.52 -6.14 6.89
N GLN A 191 4.09 -6.56 8.03
CA GLN A 191 3.54 -7.66 8.83
C GLN A 191 2.11 -7.37 9.30
N HIS A 192 1.81 -6.14 9.68
CA HIS A 192 0.46 -5.73 10.08
C HIS A 192 -0.52 -5.85 8.91
N ILE A 193 -0.17 -5.31 7.74
CA ILE A 193 -1.01 -5.40 6.54
C ILE A 193 -1.29 -6.86 6.18
N LEU A 194 -0.25 -7.70 6.14
CA LEU A 194 -0.37 -9.10 5.76
C LEU A 194 -1.19 -9.93 6.76
N ARG A 195 -1.14 -9.57 8.04
CA ARG A 195 -1.91 -10.23 9.11
C ARG A 195 -3.38 -9.84 9.09
N ASP A 196 -3.66 -8.56 8.86
CA ASP A 196 -5.02 -8.02 8.94
C ASP A 196 -5.82 -8.28 7.67
N THR A 197 -5.14 -8.47 6.55
CA THR A 197 -5.78 -8.67 5.26
C THR A 197 -5.31 -9.98 4.62
N PRO A 198 -5.92 -11.11 4.96
CA PRO A 198 -5.61 -12.38 4.30
C PRO A 198 -6.03 -12.34 2.83
N PRO A 199 -5.34 -13.08 1.93
CA PRO A 199 -5.63 -13.09 0.49
C PRO A 199 -7.09 -13.41 0.16
N THR A 200 -7.74 -14.24 0.98
CA THR A 200 -9.14 -14.66 0.80
C THR A 200 -10.13 -13.51 0.92
N SER A 201 -9.85 -12.50 1.75
CA SER A 201 -10.74 -11.35 1.93
C SER A 201 -10.75 -10.43 0.72
N ILE A 202 -9.61 -10.26 0.04
CA ILE A 202 -9.53 -9.47 -1.18
C ILE A 202 -10.25 -10.19 -2.33
N LEU A 203 -10.10 -11.51 -2.40
CA LEU A 203 -10.77 -12.32 -3.41
C LEU A 203 -12.30 -12.24 -3.29
N SER A 204 -12.84 -12.37 -2.07
CA SER A 204 -14.28 -12.29 -1.83
C SER A 204 -14.84 -10.90 -2.18
N ARG A 205 -14.13 -9.85 -1.82
CA ARG A 205 -14.52 -8.49 -2.19
C ARG A 205 -14.48 -8.26 -3.69
N PHE A 206 -13.46 -8.75 -4.36
CA PHE A 206 -13.35 -8.69 -5.83
C PHE A 206 -14.49 -9.43 -6.54
N GLN A 207 -14.87 -10.62 -6.03
CA GLN A 207 -16.00 -11.36 -6.55
C GLN A 207 -17.34 -10.64 -6.34
N GLN A 208 -17.55 -10.02 -5.19
CA GLN A 208 -18.77 -9.23 -4.93
C GLN A 208 -18.88 -8.02 -5.86
N GLU A 209 -17.79 -7.25 -6.04
CA GLU A 209 -17.79 -6.11 -6.94
C GLU A 209 -18.05 -6.50 -8.39
N LEU A 210 -17.48 -7.64 -8.85
CA LEU A 210 -17.78 -8.15 -10.20
C LEU A 210 -19.24 -8.57 -10.38
N LEU A 211 -19.86 -9.15 -9.35
CA LEU A 211 -21.28 -9.54 -9.40
C LEU A 211 -22.21 -8.32 -9.40
N GLU A 212 -21.83 -7.24 -8.71
CA GLU A 212 -22.57 -5.98 -8.71
C GLU A 212 -22.47 -5.24 -10.05
N GLU A 213 -21.33 -5.30 -10.75
CA GLU A 213 -21.17 -4.70 -12.08
C GLU A 213 -21.92 -5.49 -13.20
N LEU A 214 -22.25 -6.77 -12.97
CA LEU A 214 -22.95 -7.62 -13.94
C LEU A 214 -24.46 -7.62 -13.79
N ASN A 215 -25.02 -7.01 -12.72
CA ASN A 215 -26.44 -6.83 -12.47
C ASN A 215 -26.89 -5.41 -12.79
#